data_d66d43d0ac4336da2f9eaaa13af293b3
#
_entry.id   d66d43d0ac4336da2f9eaaa13af293b3
#
_cell.length_a   1.000
_cell.length_b   1.000
_cell.length_c   1.000
_cell.angle_alpha   90.00
_cell.angle_beta   90.00
_cell.angle_gamma   90.00
#
_symmetry.space_group_name_H-M   'P 1'
#
loop_
_entity.id
_entity.type
_entity.pdbx_description
1 polymer ?
#
loop_
_entity_poly.entity_id
_entity_poly.type
_entity_poly.pdbx_seq_one_letter_code
_entity_poly.pdbx_strand_id
1 'polypeptide(L)'
;EIERPGVQPDWFVPVGTLQAAEYTPVAEDLAALPGVMMRDATARLAIASPFADHLLGATGPIPAELLSALGDPYTASDIVGRSGLERSLETRLAGVPYQEVQQVNEYGRVLAVLATFDAVAPEDVTTTLDIDVQQAVEAVIAGAPEPAAVVVIDVATGGIRAAASRPLDGFDRALGGLYPPGSTFKVVTAAA
;
A
#
# COMPACT_ATOMS: atom_id res chain seq x y z
N GLU A 1 10.38 13.10 -18.46
CA GLU A 1 8.89 13.15 -18.45
C GLU A 1 8.36 14.38 -19.20
N ILE A 2 8.90 15.59 -18.94
CA ILE A 2 8.41 16.87 -19.52
C ILE A 2 8.62 16.91 -21.04
N GLU A 3 9.67 16.30 -21.57
CA GLU A 3 9.99 16.26 -23.00
C GLU A 3 9.32 15.09 -23.75
N ARG A 4 8.38 14.41 -23.14
CA ARG A 4 7.66 13.29 -23.76
C ARG A 4 6.82 13.77 -24.93
N PRO A 5 6.86 13.11 -26.12
CA PRO A 5 6.01 13.47 -27.24
C PRO A 5 4.52 13.46 -26.84
N GLY A 6 3.81 14.54 -27.12
CA GLY A 6 2.39 14.70 -26.83
C GLY A 6 2.05 15.45 -25.54
N VAL A 7 3.03 15.78 -24.72
CA VAL A 7 2.82 16.64 -23.53
C VAL A 7 2.58 18.09 -24.03
N GLN A 8 1.48 18.69 -23.55
CA GLN A 8 1.18 20.09 -23.85
C GLN A 8 1.85 21.00 -22.82
N PRO A 9 2.25 22.24 -23.20
CA PRO A 9 2.99 23.16 -22.31
C PRO A 9 2.21 23.56 -21.05
N ASP A 10 0.90 23.44 -21.05
CA ASP A 10 -0.02 23.79 -19.96
C ASP A 10 -0.43 22.58 -19.09
N TRP A 11 0.09 21.40 -19.39
CA TRP A 11 -0.22 20.21 -18.63
C TRP A 11 0.59 20.13 -17.33
N PHE A 12 -0.08 19.69 -16.25
CA PHE A 12 0.61 19.29 -15.05
C PHE A 12 1.22 17.89 -15.25
N VAL A 13 2.55 17.85 -15.27
CA VAL A 13 3.32 16.62 -15.41
C VAL A 13 3.91 16.26 -14.06
N PRO A 14 3.51 15.13 -13.43
CA PRO A 14 4.12 14.68 -12.19
C PRO A 14 5.60 14.34 -12.42
N VAL A 15 6.49 15.02 -11.71
CA VAL A 15 7.94 14.82 -11.80
C VAL A 15 8.46 13.91 -10.70
N GLY A 16 7.88 14.02 -9.52
CA GLY A 16 8.28 13.21 -8.36
C GLY A 16 7.39 13.47 -7.15
N THR A 17 7.61 12.66 -6.13
CA THR A 17 6.94 12.80 -4.83
C THR A 17 8.01 12.88 -3.75
N LEU A 18 7.88 13.83 -2.84
CA LEU A 18 8.74 14.01 -1.69
C LEU A 18 7.92 13.78 -0.42
N GLN A 19 8.52 13.10 0.55
CA GLN A 19 7.96 13.08 1.89
C GLN A 19 8.13 14.44 2.57
N ALA A 20 7.29 14.76 3.55
CA ALA A 20 7.34 16.05 4.25
C ALA A 20 8.73 16.37 4.81
N ALA A 21 9.44 15.36 5.33
CA ALA A 21 10.80 15.52 5.85
C ALA A 21 11.84 15.84 4.76
N GLU A 22 11.63 15.34 3.54
CA GLU A 22 12.50 15.58 2.38
C GLU A 22 12.17 16.93 1.72
N TYR A 23 10.90 17.30 1.72
CA TYR A 23 10.40 18.55 1.15
C TYR A 23 10.82 19.78 1.98
N THR A 24 10.67 19.71 3.30
CA THR A 24 10.90 20.87 4.18
C THR A 24 12.23 21.59 3.94
N PRO A 25 13.38 20.89 3.80
CA PRO A 25 14.67 21.56 3.60
C PRO A 25 14.85 22.18 2.21
N VAL A 26 14.05 21.79 1.22
CA VAL A 26 14.17 22.23 -0.20
C VAL A 26 12.97 23.04 -0.67
N ALA A 27 12.01 23.32 0.21
CA ALA A 27 10.74 23.97 -0.12
C ALA A 27 10.92 25.34 -0.81
N GLU A 28 11.83 26.17 -0.28
CA GLU A 28 12.12 27.50 -0.83
C GLU A 28 12.77 27.41 -2.21
N ASP A 29 13.70 26.49 -2.38
CA ASP A 29 14.39 26.28 -3.67
C ASP A 29 13.42 25.80 -4.75
N LEU A 30 12.54 24.84 -4.41
CA LEU A 30 11.50 24.34 -5.31
C LEU A 30 10.48 25.41 -5.67
N ALA A 31 10.08 26.24 -4.70
CA ALA A 31 9.15 27.35 -4.94
C ALA A 31 9.74 28.45 -5.84
N ALA A 32 11.06 28.59 -5.87
CA ALA A 32 11.76 29.54 -6.72
C ALA A 32 11.87 29.09 -8.20
N LEU A 33 11.63 27.79 -8.49
CA LEU A 33 11.73 27.26 -9.84
C LEU A 33 10.48 27.62 -10.68
N PRO A 34 10.65 28.27 -11.84
CA PRO A 34 9.53 28.59 -12.72
C PRO A 34 8.84 27.31 -13.24
N GLY A 35 7.51 27.27 -13.17
CA GLY A 35 6.72 26.13 -13.66
C GLY A 35 6.67 24.93 -12.74
N VAL A 36 7.29 24.99 -11.57
CA VAL A 36 7.13 23.94 -10.54
C VAL A 36 5.92 24.27 -9.67
N MET A 37 5.04 23.29 -9.52
CA MET A 37 3.87 23.37 -8.64
C MET A 37 3.91 22.20 -7.66
N MET A 38 3.70 22.51 -6.38
CA MET A 38 3.57 21.51 -5.34
C MET A 38 2.10 21.26 -5.04
N ARG A 39 1.76 19.99 -4.83
CA ARG A 39 0.44 19.56 -4.37
C ARG A 39 0.62 18.64 -3.16
N ASP A 40 -0.09 18.96 -2.10
CA ASP A 40 -0.16 18.05 -0.96
C ASP A 40 -0.95 16.80 -1.33
N ALA A 41 -0.43 15.66 -0.92
CA ALA A 41 -1.08 14.38 -1.09
C ALA A 41 -0.85 13.53 0.16
N THR A 42 -1.82 12.70 0.49
CA THR A 42 -1.67 11.68 1.52
C THR A 42 -1.38 10.35 0.86
N ALA A 43 -0.35 9.65 1.33
CA ALA A 43 0.01 8.34 0.84
C ALA A 43 0.25 7.37 2.01
N ARG A 44 -0.07 6.10 1.79
CA ARG A 44 0.32 5.02 2.71
C ARG A 44 1.77 4.66 2.40
N LEU A 45 2.65 4.78 3.38
CA LEU A 45 4.08 4.53 3.24
C LEU A 45 4.53 3.47 4.23
N ALA A 46 5.40 2.57 3.79
CA ALA A 46 6.09 1.65 4.69
C ALA A 46 7.06 2.43 5.60
N ILE A 47 7.25 1.93 6.82
CA ILE A 47 8.19 2.52 7.81
C ILE A 47 9.66 2.39 7.38
N ALA A 48 9.95 1.42 6.51
CA ALA A 48 11.24 1.18 5.89
C ALA A 48 11.04 0.47 4.55
N SER A 49 12.06 0.44 3.72
CA SER A 49 12.05 -0.33 2.46
C SER A 49 13.40 -1.05 2.30
N PRO A 50 13.39 -2.38 2.20
CA PRO A 50 12.24 -3.30 2.33
C PRO A 50 11.77 -3.45 3.79
N PHE A 51 10.49 -3.66 4.01
CA PHE A 51 9.92 -4.04 5.30
C PHE A 51 8.63 -4.83 5.08
N ALA A 52 8.66 -6.13 5.37
CA ALA A 52 7.51 -7.04 5.25
C ALA A 52 6.77 -6.96 3.90
N ASP A 53 7.49 -6.68 2.81
CA ASP A 53 6.93 -6.28 1.51
C ASP A 53 5.86 -7.26 0.98
N HIS A 54 6.09 -8.58 1.11
CA HIS A 54 5.10 -9.57 0.68
C HIS A 54 3.86 -9.58 1.58
N LEU A 55 4.04 -9.40 2.89
CA LEU A 55 2.95 -9.45 3.86
C LEU A 55 2.14 -8.16 3.84
N LEU A 56 2.78 -7.02 3.95
CA LEU A 56 2.10 -5.72 3.87
C LEU A 56 1.54 -5.50 2.46
N GLY A 57 2.31 -5.85 1.46
CA GLY A 57 1.97 -5.64 0.07
C GLY A 57 2.30 -4.24 -0.41
N ALA A 58 1.72 -3.88 -1.54
CA ALA A 58 1.97 -2.61 -2.20
C ALA A 58 0.66 -1.90 -2.55
N THR A 59 0.72 -0.58 -2.59
CA THR A 59 -0.33 0.28 -3.15
C THR A 59 -0.01 0.68 -4.58
N GLY A 60 -1.01 1.06 -5.35
CA GLY A 60 -0.82 1.52 -6.72
C GLY A 60 -2.15 1.85 -7.41
N PRO A 61 -2.09 2.34 -8.65
CA PRO A 61 -3.30 2.67 -9.41
C PRO A 61 -4.26 1.49 -9.48
N ILE A 62 -5.55 1.77 -9.31
CA ILE A 62 -6.59 0.75 -9.34
C ILE A 62 -6.71 0.11 -10.73
N PRO A 63 -6.59 -1.22 -10.87
CA PRO A 63 -6.84 -1.88 -12.15
C PRO A 63 -8.34 -2.02 -12.40
N ALA A 64 -8.70 -2.15 -13.68
CA ALA A 64 -10.10 -2.20 -14.11
C ALA A 64 -10.90 -3.32 -13.43
N GLU A 65 -10.28 -4.50 -13.24
CA GLU A 65 -10.91 -5.65 -12.57
C GLU A 65 -11.21 -5.35 -11.11
N LEU A 66 -10.28 -4.67 -10.42
CA LEU A 66 -10.44 -4.32 -9.02
C LEU A 66 -11.45 -3.18 -8.86
N LEU A 67 -11.46 -2.21 -9.77
CA LEU A 67 -12.47 -1.16 -9.81
C LEU A 67 -13.88 -1.75 -9.98
N SER A 68 -14.04 -2.71 -10.90
CA SER A 68 -15.30 -3.42 -11.06
C SER A 68 -15.75 -4.21 -9.83
N ALA A 69 -14.78 -4.75 -9.08
CA ALA A 69 -15.07 -5.55 -7.89
C ALA A 69 -15.40 -4.70 -6.67
N LEU A 70 -14.73 -3.56 -6.50
CA LEU A 70 -14.94 -2.64 -5.38
C LEU A 70 -16.16 -1.74 -5.61
N GLY A 71 -16.39 -1.31 -6.86
CA GLY A 71 -17.48 -0.41 -7.20
C GLY A 71 -17.34 0.99 -6.60
N ASP A 72 -18.45 1.69 -6.41
CA ASP A 72 -18.48 3.00 -5.75
C ASP A 72 -18.02 2.88 -4.28
N PRO A 73 -17.28 3.86 -3.76
CA PRO A 73 -16.96 5.17 -4.35
C PRO A 73 -15.66 5.22 -5.15
N TYR A 74 -15.04 4.09 -5.49
CA TYR A 74 -13.76 4.06 -6.18
C TYR A 74 -13.85 4.55 -7.62
N THR A 75 -12.78 5.23 -8.06
CA THR A 75 -12.62 5.77 -9.41
C THR A 75 -11.33 5.25 -10.06
N ALA A 76 -11.20 5.37 -11.37
CA ALA A 76 -10.03 4.92 -12.12
C ALA A 76 -8.72 5.67 -11.76
N SER A 77 -8.82 6.79 -11.04
CA SER A 77 -7.67 7.58 -10.58
C SER A 77 -7.17 7.21 -9.19
N ASP A 78 -7.87 6.32 -8.49
CA ASP A 78 -7.54 6.02 -7.10
C ASP A 78 -6.32 5.13 -6.96
N ILE A 79 -5.62 5.32 -5.86
CA ILE A 79 -4.51 4.47 -5.42
C ILE A 79 -5.04 3.55 -4.34
N VAL A 80 -4.92 2.26 -4.58
CA VAL A 80 -5.47 1.20 -3.72
C VAL A 80 -4.43 0.14 -3.39
N GLY A 81 -4.70 -0.68 -2.39
CA GLY A 81 -3.90 -1.87 -2.11
C GLY A 81 -3.94 -2.88 -3.27
N ARG A 82 -2.76 -3.26 -3.76
CA ARG A 82 -2.58 -4.17 -4.90
C ARG A 82 -2.27 -5.59 -4.47
N SER A 83 -1.68 -5.75 -3.31
CA SER A 83 -1.26 -7.04 -2.75
C SER A 83 -1.24 -7.01 -1.22
N GLY A 84 -1.02 -8.17 -0.60
CA GLY A 84 -0.84 -8.32 0.84
C GLY A 84 -2.00 -7.80 1.69
N LEU A 85 -1.67 -7.30 2.87
CA LEU A 85 -2.63 -6.72 3.81
C LEU A 85 -3.25 -5.44 3.27
N GLU A 86 -2.49 -4.62 2.52
CA GLU A 86 -3.00 -3.42 1.85
C GLU A 86 -4.22 -3.75 0.98
N ARG A 87 -4.14 -4.82 0.18
CA ARG A 87 -5.27 -5.27 -0.65
C ARG A 87 -6.39 -5.90 0.17
N SER A 88 -6.02 -6.76 1.13
CA SER A 88 -7.01 -7.52 1.90
C SER A 88 -7.86 -6.64 2.81
N LEU A 89 -7.31 -5.52 3.24
CA LEU A 89 -7.92 -4.58 4.17
C LEU A 89 -8.26 -3.23 3.53
N GLU A 90 -8.21 -3.14 2.19
CA GLU A 90 -8.39 -1.89 1.44
C GLU A 90 -9.61 -1.09 1.92
N THR A 91 -10.77 -1.70 2.02
CA THR A 91 -12.01 -1.01 2.40
C THR A 91 -11.98 -0.45 3.83
N ARG A 92 -11.22 -1.07 4.74
CA ARG A 92 -11.02 -0.55 6.10
C ARG A 92 -10.01 0.59 6.12
N LEU A 93 -8.90 0.41 5.38
CA LEU A 93 -7.78 1.35 5.35
C LEU A 93 -8.09 2.62 4.55
N ALA A 94 -8.96 2.52 3.54
CA ALA A 94 -9.36 3.68 2.73
C ALA A 94 -10.47 4.51 3.37
N GLY A 95 -11.38 3.87 4.14
CA GLY A 95 -12.62 4.51 4.54
C GLY A 95 -13.52 4.84 3.35
N VAL A 96 -14.43 5.77 3.55
CA VAL A 96 -15.31 6.29 2.48
C VAL A 96 -15.24 7.81 2.51
N PRO A 97 -14.90 8.49 1.40
CA PRO A 97 -14.90 9.95 1.37
C PRO A 97 -16.33 10.50 1.43
N TYR A 98 -16.47 11.71 1.99
CA TYR A 98 -17.72 12.46 1.88
C TYR A 98 -18.05 12.71 0.40
N GLN A 99 -19.32 12.52 0.05
CA GLN A 99 -19.79 12.69 -1.33
C GLN A 99 -21.07 13.53 -1.35
N GLU A 100 -21.21 14.31 -2.42
CA GLU A 100 -22.41 15.08 -2.71
C GLU A 100 -22.88 14.84 -4.14
N VAL A 101 -24.18 14.68 -4.31
CA VAL A 101 -24.81 14.80 -5.61
C VAL A 101 -25.29 16.22 -5.78
N GLN A 102 -24.69 16.93 -6.71
CA GLN A 102 -24.96 18.35 -6.93
C GLN A 102 -25.64 18.56 -8.30
N GLN A 103 -26.64 19.43 -8.32
CA GLN A 103 -27.15 19.99 -9.54
C GLN A 103 -26.27 21.19 -9.93
N VAL A 104 -25.71 21.18 -11.13
CA VAL A 104 -24.88 22.27 -11.65
C VAL A 104 -25.48 22.85 -12.92
N ASN A 105 -25.21 24.14 -13.19
CA ASN A 105 -25.57 24.77 -14.46
C ASN A 105 -24.49 24.48 -15.53
N GLU A 106 -24.70 24.99 -16.74
CA GLU A 106 -23.77 24.84 -17.87
C GLU A 106 -22.36 25.43 -17.63
N TYR A 107 -22.20 26.30 -16.63
CA TYR A 107 -20.91 26.89 -16.23
C TYR A 107 -20.27 26.18 -15.04
N GLY A 108 -20.79 25.02 -14.58
CA GLY A 108 -20.29 24.28 -13.43
C GLY A 108 -20.66 24.88 -12.06
N ARG A 109 -21.50 25.93 -12.01
CA ARG A 109 -21.95 26.52 -10.74
C ARG A 109 -22.99 25.62 -10.08
N VAL A 110 -22.78 25.29 -8.83
CA VAL A 110 -23.72 24.51 -8.01
C VAL A 110 -25.02 25.32 -7.81
N LEU A 111 -26.13 24.72 -8.19
CA LEU A 111 -27.50 25.27 -8.03
C LEU A 111 -28.17 24.68 -6.80
N ALA A 112 -27.97 23.40 -6.52
CA ALA A 112 -28.51 22.70 -5.36
C ALA A 112 -27.68 21.46 -5.03
N VAL A 113 -27.65 21.09 -3.76
CA VAL A 113 -27.19 19.77 -3.29
C VAL A 113 -28.43 18.89 -3.21
N LEU A 114 -28.44 17.79 -3.96
CA LEU A 114 -29.58 16.88 -4.08
C LEU A 114 -29.51 15.74 -3.07
N ALA A 115 -28.30 15.28 -2.76
CA ALA A 115 -28.04 14.24 -1.75
C ALA A 115 -26.64 14.40 -1.19
N THR A 116 -26.44 13.93 0.05
CA THR A 116 -25.15 13.85 0.73
C THR A 116 -24.94 12.45 1.26
N PHE A 117 -23.69 11.98 1.25
CA PHE A 117 -23.26 10.73 1.84
C PHE A 117 -22.12 11.03 2.81
N ASP A 118 -22.31 10.65 4.07
CA ASP A 118 -21.34 10.94 5.11
C ASP A 118 -20.03 10.16 4.90
N ALA A 119 -18.93 10.80 5.25
CA ALA A 119 -17.63 10.15 5.26
C ALA A 119 -17.57 9.06 6.33
N VAL A 120 -16.90 7.94 6.00
CA VAL A 120 -16.49 6.92 6.98
C VAL A 120 -14.97 7.03 7.13
N ALA A 121 -14.51 7.32 8.33
CA ALA A 121 -13.08 7.45 8.60
C ALA A 121 -12.34 6.12 8.34
N PRO A 122 -11.10 6.17 7.81
CA PRO A 122 -10.23 5.02 7.78
C PRO A 122 -10.04 4.41 9.16
N GLU A 123 -9.94 3.10 9.24
CA GLU A 123 -9.68 2.39 10.49
C GLU A 123 -8.23 1.89 10.56
N ASP A 124 -7.57 2.19 11.68
CA ASP A 124 -6.26 1.61 11.97
C ASP A 124 -6.37 0.10 12.17
N VAL A 125 -5.38 -0.62 11.65
CA VAL A 125 -5.26 -2.06 11.81
C VAL A 125 -4.01 -2.39 12.60
N THR A 126 -4.19 -2.93 13.80
CA THR A 126 -3.08 -3.42 14.62
C THR A 126 -2.76 -4.86 14.23
N THR A 127 -1.50 -5.13 13.94
CA THR A 127 -0.99 -6.47 13.65
C THR A 127 -0.17 -7.00 14.82
N THR A 128 0.16 -8.30 14.78
CA THR A 128 1.06 -8.93 15.75
C THR A 128 2.52 -8.87 15.33
N LEU A 129 2.83 -8.22 14.21
CA LEU A 129 4.21 -8.05 13.74
C LEU A 129 5.03 -7.27 14.76
N ASP A 130 6.25 -7.72 14.94
CA ASP A 130 7.27 -7.05 15.73
C ASP A 130 8.32 -6.50 14.80
N ILE A 131 8.51 -5.17 14.85
CA ILE A 131 9.36 -4.45 13.89
C ILE A 131 10.81 -4.95 13.97
N ASP A 132 11.33 -5.12 15.18
CA ASP A 132 12.73 -5.53 15.40
C ASP A 132 12.94 -6.97 14.92
N VAL A 133 11.99 -7.86 15.22
CA VAL A 133 12.04 -9.27 14.77
C VAL A 133 11.91 -9.35 13.26
N GLN A 134 11.02 -8.60 12.64
CA GLN A 134 10.86 -8.57 11.19
C GLN A 134 12.15 -8.10 10.49
N GLN A 135 12.73 -7.00 10.95
CA GLN A 135 13.98 -6.48 10.38
C GLN A 135 15.14 -7.45 10.55
N ALA A 136 15.26 -8.09 11.72
CA ALA A 136 16.28 -9.10 11.96
C ALA A 136 16.15 -10.30 11.03
N VAL A 137 14.92 -10.80 10.81
CA VAL A 137 14.65 -11.91 9.89
C VAL A 137 15.00 -11.51 8.47
N GLU A 138 14.59 -10.35 8.02
CA GLU A 138 14.89 -9.85 6.66
C GLU A 138 16.39 -9.70 6.42
N ALA A 139 17.12 -9.18 7.41
CA ALA A 139 18.57 -9.07 7.34
C ALA A 139 19.26 -10.45 7.20
N VAL A 140 18.77 -11.44 7.95
CA VAL A 140 19.31 -12.81 7.88
C VAL A 140 19.07 -13.44 6.53
N ILE A 141 17.85 -13.37 5.98
CA ILE A 141 17.55 -14.03 4.71
C ILE A 141 17.99 -13.21 3.49
N ALA A 142 18.40 -11.95 3.65
CA ALA A 142 18.86 -11.11 2.56
C ALA A 142 20.04 -11.73 1.79
N GLY A 143 20.94 -12.42 2.50
CA GLY A 143 22.09 -13.10 1.95
C GLY A 143 21.86 -14.56 1.58
N ALA A 144 20.65 -15.09 1.65
CA ALA A 144 20.38 -16.48 1.31
C ALA A 144 20.69 -16.75 -0.17
N PRO A 145 21.51 -17.78 -0.49
CA PRO A 145 21.89 -18.10 -1.88
C PRO A 145 20.72 -18.68 -2.68
N GLU A 146 19.75 -19.27 -2.00
CA GLU A 146 18.57 -19.90 -2.57
C GLU A 146 17.30 -19.20 -2.11
N PRO A 147 16.17 -19.35 -2.85
CA PRO A 147 14.88 -18.87 -2.40
C PRO A 147 14.53 -19.38 -1.01
N ALA A 148 14.22 -18.46 -0.10
CA ALA A 148 14.01 -18.76 1.31
C ALA A 148 12.75 -18.08 1.86
N ALA A 149 12.19 -18.67 2.91
CA ALA A 149 11.12 -18.08 3.69
C ALA A 149 11.31 -18.34 5.18
N VAL A 150 10.93 -17.38 6.00
CA VAL A 150 10.95 -17.49 7.46
C VAL A 150 9.63 -16.94 8.00
N VAL A 151 9.02 -17.68 8.92
CA VAL A 151 7.87 -17.23 9.72
C VAL A 151 8.23 -17.40 11.18
N VAL A 152 8.09 -16.35 11.97
CA VAL A 152 8.29 -16.36 13.42
C VAL A 152 6.94 -16.23 14.11
N ILE A 153 6.62 -17.22 14.95
CA ILE A 153 5.35 -17.31 15.65
C ILE A 153 5.60 -17.29 17.15
N ASP A 154 4.87 -16.45 17.85
CA ASP A 154 4.80 -16.46 19.31
C ASP A 154 4.03 -17.71 19.77
N VAL A 155 4.71 -18.58 20.50
CA VAL A 155 4.15 -19.86 20.93
C VAL A 155 2.99 -19.70 21.91
N ALA A 156 2.99 -18.64 22.72
CA ALA A 156 1.97 -18.43 23.74
C ALA A 156 0.66 -17.91 23.14
N THR A 157 0.75 -17.08 22.09
CA THR A 157 -0.40 -16.38 21.51
C THR A 157 -0.81 -16.89 20.12
N GLY A 158 0.10 -17.60 19.42
CA GLY A 158 -0.05 -17.97 18.02
C GLY A 158 0.15 -16.78 17.06
N GLY A 159 0.49 -15.60 17.58
CA GLY A 159 0.67 -14.40 16.76
C GLY A 159 1.92 -14.47 15.88
N ILE A 160 1.78 -14.09 14.61
CA ILE A 160 2.91 -13.97 13.69
C ILE A 160 3.70 -12.71 14.05
N ARG A 161 4.96 -12.88 14.47
CA ARG A 161 5.87 -11.79 14.81
C ARG A 161 6.68 -11.31 13.62
N ALA A 162 6.99 -12.20 12.68
CA ALA A 162 7.63 -11.87 11.43
C ALA A 162 7.26 -12.87 10.33
N ALA A 163 7.23 -12.40 9.09
CA ALA A 163 7.10 -13.23 7.90
C ALA A 163 7.90 -12.60 6.75
N ALA A 164 8.86 -13.33 6.21
CA ALA A 164 9.71 -12.82 5.14
C ALA A 164 9.98 -13.90 4.09
N SER A 165 10.05 -13.47 2.83
CA SER A 165 10.29 -14.31 1.66
C SER A 165 11.39 -13.74 0.79
N ARG A 166 12.13 -14.60 0.10
CA ARG A 166 13.16 -14.24 -0.90
C ARG A 166 13.00 -15.06 -2.17
N PRO A 167 13.29 -14.48 -3.36
CA PRO A 167 13.58 -13.07 -3.61
C PRO A 167 12.36 -12.16 -3.38
N LEU A 168 12.57 -10.84 -3.21
CA LEU A 168 11.51 -9.88 -2.95
C LEU A 168 10.56 -9.67 -4.15
N ASP A 169 11.08 -9.79 -5.36
CA ASP A 169 10.32 -9.73 -6.62
C ASP A 169 9.64 -11.05 -6.99
N GLY A 170 9.75 -12.04 -6.09
CA GLY A 170 9.24 -13.37 -6.31
C GLY A 170 7.91 -13.63 -5.60
N PHE A 171 7.54 -14.90 -5.64
CA PHE A 171 6.36 -15.42 -4.96
C PHE A 171 6.52 -15.37 -3.43
N ASP A 172 5.45 -15.02 -2.72
CA ASP A 172 5.42 -15.08 -1.25
C ASP A 172 5.45 -16.53 -0.77
N ARG A 173 6.65 -16.97 -0.41
CA ARG A 173 6.89 -18.34 0.06
C ARG A 173 6.47 -18.55 1.50
N ALA A 174 6.49 -17.51 2.30
CA ALA A 174 6.19 -17.60 3.73
C ALA A 174 4.72 -17.91 3.99
N LEU A 175 3.82 -17.23 3.27
CA LEU A 175 2.38 -17.35 3.50
C LEU A 175 1.64 -18.10 2.40
N GLY A 176 2.12 -18.02 1.15
CA GLY A 176 1.50 -18.67 0.01
C GLY A 176 2.14 -20.01 -0.41
N GLY A 177 3.30 -20.35 0.14
CA GLY A 177 4.03 -21.58 -0.23
C GLY A 177 3.38 -22.84 0.31
N LEU A 178 3.25 -23.85 -0.55
CA LEU A 178 2.78 -25.18 -0.17
C LEU A 178 3.98 -26.14 -0.19
N TYR A 179 4.35 -26.65 0.97
CA TYR A 179 5.50 -27.53 1.14
C TYR A 179 5.10 -28.83 1.79
N PRO A 180 5.65 -29.97 1.35
CA PRO A 180 5.45 -31.24 2.06
C PRO A 180 6.10 -31.14 3.45
N PRO A 181 5.36 -31.44 4.53
CA PRO A 181 5.86 -31.24 5.91
C PRO A 181 7.01 -32.18 6.26
N GLY A 182 7.15 -33.29 5.59
CA GLY A 182 8.22 -34.27 5.89
C GLY A 182 8.21 -34.71 7.36
N SER A 183 9.43 -34.83 7.97
CA SER A 183 9.58 -35.25 9.37
C SER A 183 8.99 -34.24 10.39
N THR A 184 8.71 -33.01 10.02
CA THR A 184 8.06 -32.03 10.92
C THR A 184 6.64 -32.47 11.29
N PHE A 185 6.00 -33.28 10.43
CA PHE A 185 4.69 -33.87 10.72
C PHE A 185 4.68 -34.86 11.90
N LYS A 186 5.84 -35.31 12.35
CA LYS A 186 5.95 -36.20 13.52
C LYS A 186 5.42 -35.57 14.81
N VAL A 187 5.39 -34.26 14.92
CA VAL A 187 4.77 -33.57 16.04
C VAL A 187 3.28 -33.95 16.14
N VAL A 188 2.59 -33.99 15.00
CA VAL A 188 1.16 -34.39 14.95
C VAL A 188 1.01 -35.88 15.24
N THR A 189 1.82 -36.74 14.61
CA THR A 189 1.70 -38.20 14.79
C THR A 189 2.15 -38.69 16.16
N ALA A 190 2.94 -37.90 16.91
CA ALA A 190 3.35 -38.23 18.27
C ALA A 190 2.31 -37.78 19.32
N ALA A 191 1.41 -36.87 18.95
CA ALA A 191 0.33 -36.38 19.82
C ALA A 191 -0.99 -37.15 19.65
N ALA A 192 -1.08 -38.01 18.63
CA ALA A 192 -2.22 -38.88 18.35
C ALA A 192 -2.07 -40.24 19.02
#